data_37f580dad71d93a540ffe97221b7624d
#
_entry.id   37f580dad71d93a540ffe97221b7624d
#
_cell.length_a   1.000
_cell.length_b   1.000
_cell.length_c   1.000
_cell.angle_alpha   90.00
_cell.angle_beta   90.00
_cell.angle_gamma   90.00
#
_symmetry.space_group_name_H-M   'P 1'
#
loop_
_entity.id
_entity.type
_entity.pdbx_description
1 polymer ?
#
loop_
_entity_poly.entity_id
_entity_poly.type
_entity_poly.pdbx_seq_one_letter_code
_entity_poly.pdbx_strand_id
1 'polypeptide(L)'
;SYTAQTVQQLRAEYPGDELDLVVGSDMFLSFEKWYEFRYLLENCVLCIVSREEDDLDALRAHKAYMEKEYSARVHILAHAPLPMSSSEIRVWLRRRMGSDTLDGKVYASIIKNNYYEALPELTWLREEVMQYLSPKRVAHVAGCESEAVLLAMRYGEDPETAAEAGILHDITKRLKYDEQLILCRKYGIILDKDQLANEKLLHPITGAAFARDLFGISDEVYEAIRWHTTGKPDMTLLEKIIYLADYVEP
;
A
#
# COMPACT_ATOMS: atom_id res chain seq x y z
N SER A 1 25.11 -0.29 -4.05
CA SER A 1 25.97 -0.57 -2.87
C SER A 1 26.07 -2.08 -2.67
N TYR A 2 27.21 -2.55 -2.22
CA TYR A 2 27.41 -3.96 -1.91
C TYR A 2 27.20 -4.19 -0.41
N THR A 3 26.71 -5.36 -0.02
CA THR A 3 26.49 -5.74 1.39
C THR A 3 27.74 -5.55 2.24
N ALA A 4 28.91 -5.85 1.70
CA ALA A 4 30.18 -5.63 2.40
C ALA A 4 30.38 -4.16 2.83
N GLN A 5 30.04 -3.20 1.99
CA GLN A 5 30.13 -1.77 2.33
C GLN A 5 29.16 -1.39 3.47
N THR A 6 27.95 -1.95 3.46
CA THR A 6 27.00 -1.75 4.54
C THR A 6 27.53 -2.32 5.86
N VAL A 7 28.09 -3.52 5.84
CA VAL A 7 28.70 -4.14 7.03
C VAL A 7 29.90 -3.33 7.54
N GLN A 8 30.73 -2.75 6.64
CA GLN A 8 31.83 -1.86 7.03
C GLN A 8 31.31 -0.62 7.78
N GLN A 9 30.25 0.00 7.28
CA GLN A 9 29.63 1.15 7.95
C GLN A 9 29.06 0.78 9.31
N LEU A 10 28.32 -0.34 9.40
CA LEU A 10 27.75 -0.81 10.67
C LEU A 10 28.83 -1.17 11.69
N ARG A 11 29.95 -1.77 11.25
CA ARG A 11 31.08 -2.06 12.14
C ARG A 11 31.75 -0.80 12.69
N ALA A 12 31.79 0.27 11.90
CA ALA A 12 32.33 1.56 12.36
C ALA A 12 31.39 2.23 13.36
N GLU A 13 30.08 2.09 13.18
CA GLU A 13 29.05 2.69 14.04
C GLU A 13 28.83 1.85 15.32
N TYR A 14 28.90 0.51 15.21
CA TYR A 14 28.64 -0.46 16.29
C TYR A 14 29.83 -1.42 16.46
N PRO A 15 30.99 -0.96 16.94
CA PRO A 15 32.24 -1.76 16.93
C PRO A 15 32.24 -2.95 17.88
N GLY A 16 31.33 -2.95 18.89
CA GLY A 16 31.22 -4.02 19.89
C GLY A 16 30.11 -5.04 19.66
N ASP A 17 29.23 -4.78 18.67
CA ASP A 17 28.03 -5.59 18.48
C ASP A 17 28.31 -6.80 17.57
N GLU A 18 27.56 -7.88 17.79
CA GLU A 18 27.51 -8.99 16.84
C GLU A 18 26.53 -8.64 15.72
N LEU A 19 26.95 -8.86 14.47
CA LEU A 19 26.12 -8.59 13.29
C LEU A 19 25.59 -9.90 12.71
N ASP A 20 24.27 -10.05 12.73
CA ASP A 20 23.58 -11.15 12.08
C ASP A 20 23.18 -10.75 10.66
N LEU A 21 23.67 -11.50 9.66
CA LEU A 21 23.31 -11.32 8.26
C LEU A 21 22.28 -12.38 7.86
N VAL A 22 21.02 -11.97 7.71
CA VAL A 22 19.94 -12.86 7.28
C VAL A 22 19.99 -13.04 5.77
N VAL A 23 20.07 -14.31 5.30
CA VAL A 23 20.26 -14.67 3.90
C VAL A 23 19.29 -15.79 3.52
N GLY A 24 18.63 -15.68 2.36
CA GLY A 24 17.81 -16.75 1.81
C GLY A 24 18.64 -17.94 1.32
N SER A 25 18.04 -19.13 1.23
CA SER A 25 18.69 -20.38 0.80
C SER A 25 19.43 -20.27 -0.53
N ASP A 26 18.79 -19.69 -1.55
CA ASP A 26 19.35 -19.48 -2.88
C ASP A 26 20.61 -18.59 -2.89
N MET A 27 20.57 -17.54 -2.09
CA MET A 27 21.70 -16.62 -1.93
C MET A 27 22.84 -17.24 -1.12
N PHE A 28 22.51 -18.03 -0.10
CA PHE A 28 23.53 -18.75 0.68
C PHE A 28 24.31 -19.76 -0.16
N LEU A 29 23.62 -20.57 -0.96
CA LEU A 29 24.26 -21.56 -1.86
C LEU A 29 25.18 -20.93 -2.92
N SER A 30 25.06 -19.62 -3.14
CA SER A 30 25.92 -18.87 -4.05
C SER A 30 26.76 -17.77 -3.36
N PHE A 31 26.89 -17.82 -2.04
CA PHE A 31 27.46 -16.75 -1.21
C PHE A 31 28.91 -16.40 -1.57
N GLU A 32 29.68 -17.37 -1.99
CA GLU A 32 31.10 -17.19 -2.39
C GLU A 32 31.27 -16.29 -3.63
N LYS A 33 30.16 -16.04 -4.40
CA LYS A 33 30.15 -15.10 -5.53
C LYS A 33 29.93 -13.65 -5.11
N TRP A 34 29.66 -13.42 -3.82
CA TRP A 34 29.40 -12.07 -3.34
C TRP A 34 30.70 -11.27 -3.25
N TYR A 35 30.57 -9.96 -3.52
CA TYR A 35 31.70 -9.05 -3.39
C TYR A 35 32.22 -9.05 -1.94
N GLU A 36 33.52 -9.31 -1.77
CA GLU A 36 34.20 -9.43 -0.47
C GLU A 36 33.49 -10.41 0.52
N PHE A 37 33.03 -11.56 0.03
CA PHE A 37 32.34 -12.53 0.85
C PHE A 37 33.15 -12.98 2.09
N ARG A 38 34.48 -13.07 2.00
CA ARG A 38 35.35 -13.42 3.13
C ARG A 38 35.25 -12.38 4.25
N TYR A 39 35.24 -11.09 3.89
CA TYR A 39 35.02 -10.02 4.85
C TYR A 39 33.67 -10.15 5.56
N LEU A 40 32.62 -10.53 4.84
CA LEU A 40 31.31 -10.78 5.42
C LEU A 40 31.34 -11.95 6.41
N LEU A 41 32.01 -13.06 6.08
CA LEU A 41 32.16 -14.21 6.96
C LEU A 41 32.93 -13.90 8.26
N GLU A 42 33.94 -13.05 8.18
CA GLU A 42 34.73 -12.62 9.34
C GLU A 42 33.94 -11.71 10.29
N ASN A 43 33.05 -10.91 9.72
CA ASN A 43 32.36 -9.84 10.44
C ASN A 43 30.90 -10.12 10.80
N CYS A 44 30.28 -11.17 10.26
CA CYS A 44 28.88 -11.51 10.49
C CYS A 44 28.70 -12.96 10.90
N VAL A 45 27.58 -13.22 11.57
CA VAL A 45 26.98 -14.54 11.67
C VAL A 45 25.96 -14.66 10.53
N LEU A 46 26.02 -15.72 9.74
CA LEU A 46 25.04 -15.97 8.69
C LEU A 46 23.82 -16.66 9.27
N CYS A 47 22.67 -16.03 9.18
CA CYS A 47 21.37 -16.58 9.57
C CYS A 47 20.59 -16.96 8.31
N ILE A 48 20.52 -18.27 8.02
CA ILE A 48 19.95 -18.78 6.78
C ILE A 48 18.48 -19.09 6.96
N VAL A 49 17.66 -18.49 6.09
CA VAL A 49 16.21 -18.74 6.01
C VAL A 49 15.95 -19.63 4.79
N SER A 50 15.44 -20.84 5.03
CA SER A 50 15.01 -21.74 3.93
C SER A 50 13.74 -21.21 3.28
N ARG A 51 13.65 -21.29 1.96
CA ARG A 51 12.43 -20.95 1.21
C ARG A 51 11.57 -22.15 0.92
N GLU A 52 12.17 -23.34 0.87
CA GLU A 52 11.50 -24.61 0.57
C GLU A 52 11.97 -25.69 1.56
N GLU A 53 11.10 -26.66 1.85
CA GLU A 53 11.44 -27.75 2.77
C GLU A 53 12.53 -28.66 2.19
N ASP A 54 12.59 -28.82 0.87
CA ASP A 54 13.53 -29.70 0.15
C ASP A 54 14.98 -29.16 0.11
N ASP A 55 15.19 -27.89 0.46
CA ASP A 55 16.53 -27.28 0.45
C ASP A 55 17.43 -27.68 1.64
N LEU A 56 16.87 -28.28 2.69
CA LEU A 56 17.55 -28.44 3.98
C LEU A 56 18.84 -29.28 3.91
N ASP A 57 18.87 -30.35 3.10
CA ASP A 57 20.05 -31.20 2.99
C ASP A 57 21.18 -30.51 2.24
N ALA A 58 20.87 -29.77 1.18
CA ALA A 58 21.84 -28.95 0.45
C ALA A 58 22.39 -27.82 1.34
N LEU A 59 21.52 -27.16 2.13
CA LEU A 59 21.92 -26.12 3.09
C LEU A 59 22.83 -26.66 4.19
N ARG A 60 22.55 -27.84 4.75
CA ARG A 60 23.39 -28.49 5.77
C ARG A 60 24.77 -28.87 5.20
N ALA A 61 24.80 -29.41 3.99
CA ALA A 61 26.06 -29.74 3.32
C ALA A 61 26.90 -28.50 3.04
N HIS A 62 26.27 -27.44 2.51
CA HIS A 62 26.95 -26.18 2.24
C HIS A 62 27.40 -25.46 3.53
N LYS A 63 26.60 -25.49 4.60
CA LYS A 63 26.99 -25.01 5.92
C LYS A 63 28.26 -25.70 6.38
N ALA A 64 28.29 -27.03 6.38
CA ALA A 64 29.45 -27.79 6.82
C ALA A 64 30.70 -27.46 5.99
N TYR A 65 30.56 -27.24 4.69
CA TYR A 65 31.63 -26.77 3.82
C TYR A 65 32.12 -25.37 4.21
N MET A 66 31.23 -24.41 4.39
CA MET A 66 31.57 -23.02 4.74
C MET A 66 32.25 -22.92 6.10
N GLU A 67 31.77 -23.68 7.09
CA GLU A 67 32.37 -23.75 8.42
C GLU A 67 33.77 -24.35 8.39
N LYS A 68 33.98 -25.40 7.61
CA LYS A 68 35.27 -26.08 7.48
C LYS A 68 36.29 -25.27 6.68
N GLU A 69 35.90 -24.70 5.55
CA GLU A 69 36.81 -24.07 4.61
C GLU A 69 37.12 -22.61 4.99
N TYR A 70 36.13 -21.90 5.54
CA TYR A 70 36.23 -20.47 5.81
C TYR A 70 36.07 -20.09 7.28
N SER A 71 35.88 -21.08 8.18
CA SER A 71 35.56 -20.83 9.60
C SER A 71 34.33 -19.94 9.80
N ALA A 72 33.35 -20.02 8.85
CA ALA A 72 32.15 -19.23 8.88
C ALA A 72 31.26 -19.60 10.09
N ARG A 73 30.54 -18.64 10.62
CA ARG A 73 29.51 -18.86 11.64
C ARG A 73 28.15 -18.89 10.96
N VAL A 74 27.51 -20.04 10.90
CA VAL A 74 26.27 -20.23 10.12
C VAL A 74 25.17 -20.87 10.98
N HIS A 75 24.03 -20.21 11.05
CA HIS A 75 22.80 -20.73 11.66
C HIS A 75 21.73 -20.94 10.59
N ILE A 76 21.20 -22.15 10.47
CA ILE A 76 20.01 -22.41 9.67
C ILE A 76 18.81 -22.24 10.60
N LEU A 77 17.97 -21.26 10.33
CA LEU A 77 16.81 -20.95 11.17
C LEU A 77 15.67 -21.95 10.89
N ALA A 78 15.16 -22.55 11.97
CA ALA A 78 13.98 -23.40 11.89
C ALA A 78 12.72 -22.52 11.78
N HIS A 79 12.11 -22.48 10.61
CA HIS A 79 10.83 -21.79 10.38
C HIS A 79 10.04 -22.54 9.30
N ALA A 80 8.72 -22.34 9.29
CA ALA A 80 7.90 -22.78 8.19
C ALA A 80 8.05 -21.76 7.04
N PRO A 81 8.53 -22.14 5.86
CA PRO A 81 8.65 -21.21 4.75
C PRO A 81 7.27 -20.74 4.32
N LEU A 82 7.14 -19.43 4.09
CA LEU A 82 5.98 -18.86 3.43
C LEU A 82 6.22 -18.95 1.91
N PRO A 83 5.39 -19.67 1.16
CA PRO A 83 5.57 -19.86 -0.28
C PRO A 83 5.14 -18.61 -1.05
N MET A 84 5.85 -17.51 -0.84
CA MET A 84 5.58 -16.22 -1.46
C MET A 84 6.86 -15.53 -1.89
N SER A 85 6.83 -14.93 -3.08
CA SER A 85 7.90 -14.08 -3.56
C SER A 85 7.47 -12.60 -3.57
N SER A 86 8.46 -11.70 -3.41
CA SER A 86 8.21 -10.26 -3.56
C SER A 86 7.64 -9.90 -4.94
N SER A 87 7.96 -10.67 -5.97
CA SER A 87 7.44 -10.45 -7.32
C SER A 87 5.95 -10.79 -7.41
N GLU A 88 5.51 -11.88 -6.80
CA GLU A 88 4.10 -12.26 -6.73
C GLU A 88 3.28 -11.26 -5.94
N ILE A 89 3.78 -10.84 -4.77
CA ILE A 89 3.11 -9.82 -3.95
C ILE A 89 2.92 -8.52 -4.75
N ARG A 90 3.91 -8.07 -5.51
CA ARG A 90 3.77 -6.87 -6.35
C ARG A 90 2.74 -7.04 -7.46
N VAL A 91 2.60 -8.23 -8.02
CA VAL A 91 1.53 -8.52 -9.00
C VAL A 91 0.16 -8.47 -8.33
N TRP A 92 0.02 -9.04 -7.13
CA TRP A 92 -1.24 -9.01 -6.36
C TRP A 92 -1.65 -7.58 -6.00
N LEU A 93 -0.71 -6.77 -5.52
CA LEU A 93 -0.95 -5.36 -5.18
C LEU A 93 -1.53 -4.55 -6.37
N ARG A 94 -1.04 -4.78 -7.60
CA ARG A 94 -1.59 -4.15 -8.81
C ARG A 94 -2.99 -4.66 -9.18
N ARG A 95 -3.41 -5.78 -8.64
CA ARG A 95 -4.71 -6.41 -8.87
C ARG A 95 -5.66 -6.27 -7.69
N ARG A 96 -5.47 -5.26 -6.87
CA ARG A 96 -6.30 -5.00 -5.67
C ARG A 96 -6.36 -6.21 -4.72
N MET A 97 -5.23 -6.85 -4.46
CA MET A 97 -5.10 -8.03 -3.61
C MET A 97 -3.92 -7.86 -2.64
N GLY A 98 -3.90 -8.63 -1.54
CA GLY A 98 -2.74 -8.75 -0.65
C GLY A 98 -2.89 -8.05 0.69
N SER A 99 -4.07 -7.52 1.01
CA SER A 99 -4.34 -6.88 2.30
C SER A 99 -4.26 -7.86 3.48
N ASP A 100 -4.59 -9.13 3.25
CA ASP A 100 -4.53 -10.24 4.22
C ASP A 100 -3.14 -10.89 4.32
N THR A 101 -2.29 -10.62 3.34
CA THR A 101 -0.95 -11.22 3.21
C THR A 101 0.14 -10.40 3.89
N LEU A 102 -0.01 -9.09 3.87
CA LEU A 102 0.93 -8.14 4.46
C LEU A 102 0.48 -7.67 5.83
N ASP A 103 1.44 -7.28 6.68
CA ASP A 103 1.09 -6.51 7.88
C ASP A 103 0.26 -5.28 7.50
N GLY A 104 -0.84 -5.02 8.22
CA GLY A 104 -1.79 -3.97 7.87
C GLY A 104 -1.16 -2.57 7.76
N LYS A 105 -0.14 -2.24 8.59
CA LYS A 105 0.57 -0.96 8.51
C LYS A 105 1.46 -0.89 7.27
N VAL A 106 2.08 -2.02 6.90
CA VAL A 106 2.89 -2.12 5.70
C VAL A 106 2.01 -1.97 4.47
N TYR A 107 0.87 -2.69 4.42
CA TYR A 107 -0.10 -2.58 3.34
C TYR A 107 -0.61 -1.15 3.18
N ALA A 108 -1.10 -0.53 4.26
CA ALA A 108 -1.57 0.85 4.27
C ALA A 108 -0.48 1.84 3.79
N SER A 109 0.78 1.63 4.19
CA SER A 109 1.90 2.47 3.72
C SER A 109 2.18 2.30 2.23
N ILE A 110 2.07 1.09 1.70
CA ILE A 110 2.23 0.80 0.27
C ILE A 110 1.14 1.51 -0.53
N ILE A 111 -0.11 1.38 -0.14
CA ILE A 111 -1.26 2.01 -0.79
C ILE A 111 -1.13 3.54 -0.73
N LYS A 112 -0.92 4.10 0.46
CA LYS A 112 -0.77 5.55 0.66
C LYS A 112 0.27 6.19 -0.25
N ASN A 113 1.43 5.53 -0.42
CA ASN A 113 2.55 6.06 -1.19
C ASN A 113 2.57 5.57 -2.65
N ASN A 114 1.54 4.84 -3.08
CA ASN A 114 1.44 4.23 -4.40
C ASN A 114 2.70 3.45 -4.81
N TYR A 115 3.32 2.75 -3.83
CA TYR A 115 4.48 1.91 -4.13
C TYR A 115 4.05 0.73 -5.00
N TYR A 116 4.88 0.38 -5.96
CA TYR A 116 4.69 -0.74 -6.89
C TYR A 116 3.45 -0.66 -7.78
N GLU A 117 2.88 0.54 -7.95
CA GLU A 117 1.59 0.74 -8.67
C GLU A 117 0.44 -0.02 -7.98
N ALA A 118 0.51 -0.11 -6.65
CA ALA A 118 -0.48 -0.80 -5.85
C ALA A 118 -1.83 -0.08 -5.88
N LEU A 119 -2.88 -0.87 -6.04
CA LEU A 119 -4.27 -0.41 -5.94
C LEU A 119 -4.88 -0.96 -4.65
N PRO A 120 -5.70 -0.18 -3.93
CA PRO A 120 -6.31 -0.65 -2.70
C PRO A 120 -7.29 -1.79 -2.97
N GLU A 121 -7.24 -2.85 -2.17
CA GLU A 121 -8.26 -3.88 -2.15
C GLU A 121 -9.58 -3.28 -1.65
N LEU A 122 -10.65 -3.45 -2.41
CA LEU A 122 -11.92 -2.77 -2.12
C LEU A 122 -12.52 -3.20 -0.77
N THR A 123 -12.32 -4.44 -0.36
CA THR A 123 -12.77 -4.94 0.95
C THR A 123 -12.06 -4.20 2.08
N TRP A 124 -10.74 -4.13 2.03
CA TRP A 124 -9.94 -3.37 2.96
C TRP A 124 -10.29 -1.87 2.95
N LEU A 125 -10.51 -1.29 1.76
CA LEU A 125 -10.86 0.12 1.62
C LEU A 125 -12.20 0.44 2.30
N ARG A 126 -13.22 -0.43 2.15
CA ARG A 126 -14.51 -0.28 2.84
C ARG A 126 -14.34 -0.28 4.36
N GLU A 127 -13.54 -1.19 4.90
CA GLU A 127 -13.27 -1.27 6.33
C GLU A 127 -12.57 -0.01 6.85
N GLU A 128 -11.53 0.45 6.14
CA GLU A 128 -10.80 1.67 6.52
C GLU A 128 -11.66 2.93 6.46
N VAL A 129 -12.56 3.04 5.50
CA VAL A 129 -13.42 4.22 5.34
C VAL A 129 -14.50 4.31 6.43
N MET A 130 -14.95 3.18 7.00
CA MET A 130 -15.99 3.17 8.02
C MET A 130 -15.71 4.08 9.22
N GLN A 131 -14.46 4.22 9.64
CA GLN A 131 -14.07 5.09 10.75
C GLN A 131 -14.32 6.59 10.47
N TYR A 132 -14.43 6.96 9.21
CA TYR A 132 -14.66 8.35 8.76
C TYR A 132 -16.15 8.63 8.49
N LEU A 133 -17.00 7.62 8.41
CA LEU A 133 -18.42 7.77 8.13
C LEU A 133 -19.27 7.85 9.40
N SER A 134 -20.41 8.49 9.32
CA SER A 134 -21.45 8.32 10.33
C SER A 134 -22.28 7.05 10.03
N PRO A 135 -22.91 6.40 11.03
CA PRO A 135 -23.70 5.19 10.80
C PRO A 135 -24.76 5.33 9.69
N LYS A 136 -25.36 6.50 9.55
CA LYS A 136 -26.33 6.78 8.48
C LYS A 136 -25.69 6.83 7.08
N ARG A 137 -24.41 7.21 7.01
CA ARG A 137 -23.68 7.31 5.74
C ARG A 137 -23.15 5.99 5.24
N VAL A 138 -22.98 5.00 6.11
CA VAL A 138 -22.48 3.68 5.68
C VAL A 138 -23.41 3.04 4.64
N ALA A 139 -24.71 3.06 4.86
CA ALA A 139 -25.70 2.52 3.91
C ALA A 139 -25.70 3.32 2.59
N HIS A 140 -25.67 4.65 2.67
CA HIS A 140 -25.60 5.54 1.51
C HIS A 140 -24.33 5.28 0.66
N VAL A 141 -23.16 5.23 1.28
CA VAL A 141 -21.89 4.95 0.56
C VAL A 141 -21.93 3.59 -0.11
N ALA A 142 -22.48 2.56 0.55
CA ALA A 142 -22.65 1.24 -0.05
C ALA A 142 -23.64 1.25 -1.24
N GLY A 143 -24.71 2.01 -1.14
CA GLY A 143 -25.67 2.23 -2.25
C GLY A 143 -25.01 2.95 -3.42
N CYS A 144 -24.31 4.05 -3.16
CA CYS A 144 -23.58 4.81 -4.18
C CYS A 144 -22.51 3.96 -4.87
N GLU A 145 -21.73 3.18 -4.11
CA GLU A 145 -20.78 2.21 -4.67
C GLU A 145 -21.45 1.23 -5.63
N SER A 146 -22.57 0.63 -5.20
CA SER A 146 -23.31 -0.35 -6.00
C SER A 146 -23.82 0.26 -7.30
N GLU A 147 -24.43 1.45 -7.24
CA GLU A 147 -24.91 2.17 -8.42
C GLU A 147 -23.75 2.61 -9.34
N ALA A 148 -22.62 3.05 -8.79
CA ALA A 148 -21.44 3.40 -9.55
C ALA A 148 -20.91 2.20 -10.36
N VAL A 149 -20.84 1.00 -9.73
CA VAL A 149 -20.47 -0.24 -10.40
C VAL A 149 -21.44 -0.59 -11.54
N LEU A 150 -22.76 -0.52 -11.29
CA LEU A 150 -23.77 -0.81 -12.31
C LEU A 150 -23.70 0.15 -13.50
N LEU A 151 -23.51 1.44 -13.23
CA LEU A 151 -23.34 2.46 -14.27
C LEU A 151 -22.03 2.26 -15.05
N ALA A 152 -20.93 1.94 -14.36
CA ALA A 152 -19.65 1.65 -14.99
C ALA A 152 -19.76 0.46 -15.95
N MET A 153 -20.33 -0.65 -15.52
CA MET A 153 -20.57 -1.83 -16.36
C MET A 153 -21.45 -1.51 -17.56
N ARG A 154 -22.46 -0.66 -17.38
CA ARG A 154 -23.40 -0.30 -18.46
C ARG A 154 -22.75 0.59 -19.54
N TYR A 155 -21.89 1.51 -19.13
CA TYR A 155 -21.34 2.54 -20.02
C TYR A 155 -19.90 2.30 -20.45
N GLY A 156 -19.27 1.23 -19.97
CA GLY A 156 -17.94 0.80 -20.39
C GLY A 156 -16.80 1.49 -19.63
N GLU A 157 -17.04 1.88 -18.37
CA GLU A 157 -16.01 2.32 -17.45
C GLU A 157 -15.50 1.13 -16.62
N ASP A 158 -14.33 1.26 -15.97
CA ASP A 158 -13.82 0.25 -15.07
C ASP A 158 -14.65 0.17 -13.78
N PRO A 159 -15.33 -0.98 -13.50
CA PRO A 159 -16.19 -1.10 -12.33
C PRO A 159 -15.43 -1.01 -10.99
N GLU A 160 -14.16 -1.43 -10.94
CA GLU A 160 -13.37 -1.38 -9.72
C GLU A 160 -12.94 0.05 -9.38
N THR A 161 -12.58 0.84 -10.40
CA THR A 161 -12.29 2.27 -10.25
C THR A 161 -13.54 3.05 -9.86
N ALA A 162 -14.70 2.71 -10.42
CA ALA A 162 -15.97 3.31 -10.03
C ALA A 162 -16.36 2.96 -8.59
N ALA A 163 -16.14 1.70 -8.16
CA ALA A 163 -16.34 1.28 -6.78
C ALA A 163 -15.44 2.06 -5.81
N GLU A 164 -14.15 2.20 -6.14
CA GLU A 164 -13.19 2.97 -5.33
C GLU A 164 -13.66 4.42 -5.13
N ALA A 165 -14.06 5.09 -6.20
CA ALA A 165 -14.57 6.46 -6.13
C ALA A 165 -15.88 6.54 -5.33
N GLY A 166 -16.80 5.58 -5.52
CA GLY A 166 -18.06 5.47 -4.78
C GLY A 166 -17.85 5.26 -3.27
N ILE A 167 -16.92 4.40 -2.87
CA ILE A 167 -16.56 4.18 -1.46
C ILE A 167 -16.03 5.47 -0.81
N LEU A 168 -15.28 6.28 -1.55
CA LEU A 168 -14.53 7.42 -1.02
C LEU A 168 -15.26 8.76 -1.12
N HIS A 169 -16.31 8.89 -1.95
CA HIS A 169 -16.87 10.20 -2.32
C HIS A 169 -17.27 11.09 -1.13
N ASP A 170 -17.78 10.50 -0.07
CA ASP A 170 -18.31 11.20 1.12
C ASP A 170 -17.44 11.08 2.38
N ILE A 171 -16.16 10.71 2.24
CA ILE A 171 -15.24 10.41 3.36
C ILE A 171 -15.11 11.55 4.38
N THR A 172 -15.26 12.80 3.97
CA THR A 172 -15.20 13.98 4.87
C THR A 172 -16.55 14.60 5.17
N LYS A 173 -17.68 14.02 4.70
CA LYS A 173 -19.03 14.58 4.82
C LYS A 173 -19.50 14.83 6.25
N ARG A 174 -19.02 14.04 7.21
CA ARG A 174 -19.38 14.20 8.63
C ARG A 174 -18.67 15.37 9.32
N LEU A 175 -17.60 15.90 8.71
CA LEU A 175 -16.79 16.97 9.30
C LEU A 175 -17.57 18.28 9.32
N LYS A 176 -17.45 19.00 10.43
CA LYS A 176 -18.01 20.35 10.58
C LYS A 176 -17.24 21.36 9.74
N TYR A 177 -17.84 22.52 9.52
CA TYR A 177 -17.26 23.60 8.72
C TYR A 177 -15.81 23.96 9.12
N ASP A 178 -15.55 24.12 10.43
CA ASP A 178 -14.19 24.47 10.91
C ASP A 178 -13.17 23.35 10.64
N GLU A 179 -13.59 22.08 10.76
CA GLU A 179 -12.75 20.92 10.44
C GLU A 179 -12.46 20.82 8.94
N GLN A 180 -13.44 21.13 8.09
CA GLN A 180 -13.27 21.25 6.64
C GLN A 180 -12.25 22.35 6.29
N LEU A 181 -12.33 23.52 6.96
CA LEU A 181 -11.37 24.60 6.74
C LEU A 181 -9.94 24.22 7.19
N ILE A 182 -9.79 23.42 8.24
CA ILE A 182 -8.49 22.88 8.65
C ILE A 182 -7.91 22.00 7.55
N LEU A 183 -8.72 21.12 6.94
CA LEU A 183 -8.28 20.31 5.80
C LEU A 183 -7.93 21.18 4.58
N CYS A 184 -8.71 22.21 4.28
CA CYS A 184 -8.38 23.14 3.21
C CYS A 184 -6.99 23.78 3.41
N ARG A 185 -6.67 24.22 4.63
CA ARG A 185 -5.34 24.76 4.96
C ARG A 185 -4.25 23.70 4.84
N LYS A 186 -4.50 22.48 5.37
CA LYS A 186 -3.53 21.36 5.30
C LYS A 186 -3.14 21.04 3.87
N TYR A 187 -4.12 21.03 2.95
CA TYR A 187 -3.93 20.62 1.56
C TYR A 187 -3.71 21.81 0.59
N GLY A 188 -3.60 23.04 1.10
CA GLY A 188 -3.38 24.21 0.26
C GLY A 188 -4.55 24.53 -0.68
N ILE A 189 -5.77 24.16 -0.30
CA ILE A 189 -6.99 24.38 -1.08
C ILE A 189 -7.41 25.85 -0.94
N ILE A 190 -7.51 26.54 -2.09
CA ILE A 190 -8.00 27.92 -2.16
C ILE A 190 -9.49 27.85 -2.48
N LEU A 191 -10.31 28.36 -1.58
CA LEU A 191 -11.76 28.41 -1.71
C LEU A 191 -12.23 29.70 -2.39
N ASP A 192 -13.21 29.61 -3.26
CA ASP A 192 -13.92 30.74 -3.82
C ASP A 192 -15.03 31.26 -2.87
N LYS A 193 -15.74 32.32 -3.28
CA LYS A 193 -16.78 32.96 -2.46
C LYS A 193 -17.99 32.04 -2.23
N ASP A 194 -18.37 31.25 -3.22
CA ASP A 194 -19.52 30.35 -3.15
C ASP A 194 -19.23 29.18 -2.22
N GLN A 195 -18.02 28.62 -2.31
CA GLN A 195 -17.53 27.57 -1.43
C GLN A 195 -17.43 28.02 0.04
N LEU A 196 -16.99 29.27 0.28
CA LEU A 196 -16.96 29.85 1.61
C LEU A 196 -18.36 30.12 2.18
N ALA A 197 -19.33 30.45 1.34
CA ALA A 197 -20.71 30.72 1.73
C ALA A 197 -21.55 29.44 1.97
N ASN A 198 -21.13 28.29 1.44
CA ASN A 198 -21.89 27.05 1.51
C ASN A 198 -21.00 25.86 1.93
N GLU A 199 -21.10 25.48 3.21
CA GLU A 199 -20.34 24.38 3.80
C GLU A 199 -20.53 23.05 3.07
N LYS A 200 -21.69 22.83 2.42
CA LYS A 200 -21.98 21.60 1.66
C LYS A 200 -21.08 21.44 0.45
N LEU A 201 -20.44 22.49 -0.04
CA LEU A 201 -19.53 22.43 -1.17
C LEU A 201 -18.09 22.06 -0.77
N LEU A 202 -17.77 22.00 0.53
CA LEU A 202 -16.42 21.73 1.00
C LEU A 202 -16.07 20.24 1.00
N HIS A 203 -17.03 19.36 1.36
CA HIS A 203 -16.72 17.94 1.51
C HIS A 203 -16.22 17.25 0.23
N PRO A 204 -16.68 17.57 -0.99
CA PRO A 204 -16.14 16.94 -2.19
C PRO A 204 -14.66 17.29 -2.39
N ILE A 205 -14.34 18.56 -2.15
CA ILE A 205 -12.99 19.10 -2.37
C ILE A 205 -12.01 18.58 -1.32
N THR A 206 -12.41 18.64 -0.05
CA THR A 206 -11.59 18.12 1.05
C THR A 206 -11.57 16.61 1.06
N GLY A 207 -12.66 15.94 0.65
CA GLY A 207 -12.76 14.50 0.51
C GLY A 207 -11.78 13.95 -0.51
N ALA A 208 -11.71 14.56 -1.68
CA ALA A 208 -10.75 14.19 -2.72
C ALA A 208 -9.29 14.33 -2.23
N ALA A 209 -8.95 15.44 -1.59
CA ALA A 209 -7.60 15.68 -1.08
C ALA A 209 -7.26 14.74 0.10
N PHE A 210 -8.23 14.48 0.98
CA PHE A 210 -8.07 13.58 2.11
C PHE A 210 -7.90 12.12 1.67
N ALA A 211 -8.71 11.67 0.69
CA ALA A 211 -8.60 10.34 0.12
C ALA A 211 -7.24 10.14 -0.58
N ARG A 212 -6.73 11.15 -1.29
CA ARG A 212 -5.39 11.11 -1.90
C ARG A 212 -4.29 11.00 -0.85
N ASP A 213 -4.36 11.77 0.23
CA ASP A 213 -3.37 11.72 1.32
C ASP A 213 -3.35 10.37 2.04
N LEU A 214 -4.50 9.71 2.19
CA LEU A 214 -4.58 8.44 2.92
C LEU A 214 -4.38 7.20 2.03
N PHE A 215 -4.94 7.21 0.84
CA PHE A 215 -5.09 6.01 -0.01
C PHE A 215 -4.37 6.13 -1.36
N GLY A 216 -3.62 7.21 -1.61
CA GLY A 216 -2.83 7.37 -2.84
C GLY A 216 -3.64 7.26 -4.14
N ILE A 217 -4.91 7.66 -4.12
CA ILE A 217 -5.83 7.53 -5.25
C ILE A 217 -5.33 8.21 -6.52
N SER A 218 -5.74 7.69 -7.68
CA SER A 218 -5.42 8.26 -8.98
C SER A 218 -6.03 9.65 -9.18
N ASP A 219 -5.52 10.40 -10.18
CA ASP A 219 -6.11 11.71 -10.55
C ASP A 219 -7.56 11.56 -11.01
N GLU A 220 -7.88 10.47 -11.68
CA GLU A 220 -9.23 10.19 -12.17
C GLU A 220 -10.23 9.99 -11.03
N VAL A 221 -9.89 9.18 -10.02
CA VAL A 221 -10.70 8.99 -8.81
C VAL A 221 -10.80 10.29 -8.02
N TYR A 222 -9.70 11.04 -7.90
CA TYR A 222 -9.67 12.34 -7.25
C TYR A 222 -10.67 13.33 -7.88
N GLU A 223 -10.64 13.48 -9.19
CA GLU A 223 -11.55 14.40 -9.89
C GLU A 223 -13.01 13.92 -9.80
N ALA A 224 -13.27 12.61 -9.86
CA ALA A 224 -14.62 12.08 -9.68
C ALA A 224 -15.18 12.41 -8.27
N ILE A 225 -14.37 12.24 -7.22
CA ILE A 225 -14.75 12.63 -5.87
C ILE A 225 -14.95 14.16 -5.77
N ARG A 226 -14.02 14.95 -6.33
CA ARG A 226 -14.07 16.41 -6.26
C ARG A 226 -15.34 17.02 -6.85
N TRP A 227 -15.87 16.43 -7.89
CA TRP A 227 -16.97 17.00 -8.67
C TRP A 227 -18.33 16.31 -8.48
N HIS A 228 -18.40 15.32 -7.59
CA HIS A 228 -19.63 14.53 -7.43
C HIS A 228 -20.85 15.33 -6.97
N THR A 229 -20.67 16.48 -6.30
CA THR A 229 -21.80 17.30 -5.83
C THR A 229 -22.17 18.44 -6.81
N THR A 230 -21.19 19.08 -7.44
CA THR A 230 -21.44 20.28 -8.28
C THR A 230 -21.42 19.99 -9.76
N GLY A 231 -20.74 18.92 -10.16
CA GLY A 231 -20.33 18.74 -11.55
C GLY A 231 -19.36 19.82 -12.04
N LYS A 232 -18.95 19.72 -13.28
CA LYS A 232 -18.18 20.70 -14.03
C LYS A 232 -18.47 20.59 -15.53
N PRO A 233 -18.10 21.58 -16.38
CA PRO A 233 -18.08 21.38 -17.83
C PRO A 233 -17.16 20.21 -18.21
N ASP A 234 -17.50 19.51 -19.29
CA ASP A 234 -16.69 18.43 -19.88
C ASP A 234 -16.28 17.31 -18.91
N MET A 235 -17.22 16.90 -18.04
CA MET A 235 -16.99 15.77 -17.13
C MET A 235 -16.60 14.50 -17.89
N THR A 236 -15.61 13.76 -17.36
CA THR A 236 -15.26 12.41 -17.80
C THR A 236 -16.40 11.43 -17.56
N LEU A 237 -16.28 10.21 -18.05
CA LEU A 237 -17.29 9.18 -17.82
C LEU A 237 -17.37 8.82 -16.33
N LEU A 238 -16.24 8.61 -15.67
CA LEU A 238 -16.19 8.31 -14.24
C LEU A 238 -16.80 9.44 -13.38
N GLU A 239 -16.48 10.70 -13.67
CA GLU A 239 -17.07 11.85 -12.96
C GLU A 239 -18.60 11.87 -13.09
N LYS A 240 -19.15 11.60 -14.27
CA LYS A 240 -20.60 11.50 -14.52
C LYS A 240 -21.23 10.33 -13.75
N ILE A 241 -20.53 9.20 -13.71
CA ILE A 241 -20.99 8.00 -13.01
C ILE A 241 -21.11 8.28 -11.51
N ILE A 242 -20.09 8.86 -10.88
CA ILE A 242 -20.13 9.13 -9.44
C ILE A 242 -21.18 10.21 -9.10
N TYR A 243 -21.26 11.26 -9.93
CA TYR A 243 -22.31 12.29 -9.78
C TYR A 243 -23.72 11.70 -9.82
N LEU A 244 -23.99 10.80 -10.78
CA LEU A 244 -25.28 10.15 -10.92
C LEU A 244 -25.53 9.12 -9.81
N ALA A 245 -24.53 8.33 -9.45
CA ALA A 245 -24.65 7.31 -8.41
C ALA A 245 -25.03 7.92 -7.06
N ASP A 246 -24.39 9.04 -6.65
CA ASP A 246 -24.76 9.78 -5.44
C ASP A 246 -26.19 10.35 -5.48
N TYR A 247 -26.69 10.67 -6.69
CA TYR A 247 -28.01 11.27 -6.86
C TYR A 247 -29.16 10.25 -6.89
N VAL A 248 -28.90 9.03 -7.43
CA VAL A 248 -29.97 8.02 -7.68
C VAL A 248 -29.97 6.87 -6.68
N GLU A 249 -28.97 6.80 -5.78
CA GLU A 249 -28.95 5.75 -4.77
C GLU A 249 -30.23 5.79 -3.92
N PRO A 250 -30.85 4.63 -3.60
CA PRO A 250 -32.12 4.55 -2.91
C PRO A 250 -32.11 4.99 -1.44
#